data_3807f35fc6b2f186add39a2b745d2cd7
#
_entry.id   3807f35fc6b2f186add39a2b745d2cd7
#
_cell.length_a   1.000
_cell.length_b   1.000
_cell.length_c   1.000
_cell.angle_alpha   90.00
_cell.angle_beta   90.00
_cell.angle_gamma   90.00
#
_symmetry.space_group_name_H-M   'P 1'
#
loop_
_entity.id
_entity.type
_entity.pdbx_description
1 polymer ?
#
loop_
_entity_poly.entity_id
_entity_poly.type
_entity_poly.pdbx_seq_one_letter_code
_entity_poly.pdbx_strand_id
1 'polypeptide(L)'
;MSWSPAQYLQYEDARLRPALDLLARIGVETPAAVVDLGCGAGNVSLQLARRWPAARIEGVDGDAAMLERARAATAGDGRFSWTQCDLAAWRPRRSVDVLYSNAALHWLDDHARLFPALLAMVAPRGVLAVQMPDNFRAPSHQALFDVASRAPWRERLAPHVRRAPVAAMAKYHDWLEQLAASLDLWAAEYLQRLPRRADGEHPVVAWTRGTALLPFLGALDGTEREAFLAAFAERVEAAYPRREDGSVLFPFRRIFIVAVRGAASGR
;
A
#
# COMPACT_ATOMS: atom_id res chain seq x y z
N MET A 1 -12.25 8.35 -14.26
CA MET A 1 -11.77 9.39 -13.32
C MET A 1 -10.29 9.21 -13.14
N SER A 2 -9.52 10.28 -13.30
CA SER A 2 -8.10 10.24 -12.95
C SER A 2 -7.97 10.25 -11.42
N TRP A 3 -7.11 9.39 -10.88
CA TRP A 3 -6.66 9.42 -9.51
C TRP A 3 -6.17 10.83 -9.17
N SER A 4 -6.61 11.41 -8.02
CA SER A 4 -6.25 12.78 -7.64
C SER A 4 -5.08 12.77 -6.66
N PRO A 5 -3.89 13.20 -7.09
CA PRO A 5 -2.71 13.28 -6.24
C PRO A 5 -2.88 14.23 -5.05
N ALA A 6 -3.61 15.34 -5.22
CA ALA A 6 -3.86 16.29 -4.15
C ALA A 6 -4.68 15.66 -3.00
N GLN A 7 -5.64 14.79 -3.32
CA GLN A 7 -6.43 14.07 -2.32
C GLN A 7 -5.59 12.99 -1.59
N TYR A 8 -4.62 12.39 -2.29
CA TYR A 8 -3.70 11.43 -1.68
C TYR A 8 -2.73 12.10 -0.70
N LEU A 9 -2.20 13.26 -1.04
CA LEU A 9 -1.23 14.02 -0.23
C LEU A 9 -1.86 14.65 1.02
N GLN A 10 -3.17 14.87 1.06
CA GLN A 10 -3.87 15.41 2.24
C GLN A 10 -3.65 14.59 3.53
N TYR A 11 -3.23 13.32 3.40
CA TYR A 11 -3.00 12.40 4.51
C TYR A 11 -1.56 11.85 4.52
N GLU A 12 -0.61 12.62 3.99
CA GLU A 12 0.78 12.18 3.77
C GLU A 12 1.45 11.68 5.05
N ASP A 13 1.36 12.44 6.15
CA ASP A 13 1.97 12.07 7.44
C ASP A 13 1.42 10.75 7.98
N ALA A 14 0.10 10.56 7.92
CA ALA A 14 -0.56 9.34 8.39
C ALA A 14 -0.23 8.11 7.53
N ARG A 15 0.13 8.30 6.26
CA ARG A 15 0.54 7.22 5.34
C ARG A 15 2.04 6.95 5.39
N LEU A 16 2.84 7.94 5.75
CA LEU A 16 4.29 7.81 5.86
C LEU A 16 4.71 7.03 7.11
N ARG A 17 4.02 7.20 8.24
CA ARG A 17 4.35 6.52 9.50
C ARG A 17 4.54 5.00 9.36
N PRO A 18 3.60 4.23 8.76
CA PRO A 18 3.82 2.79 8.59
C PRO A 18 5.04 2.45 7.72
N ALA A 19 5.35 3.29 6.73
CA ALA A 19 6.56 3.10 5.93
C ALA A 19 7.83 3.28 6.78
N LEU A 20 7.86 4.26 7.67
CA LEU A 20 8.99 4.47 8.58
C LEU A 20 9.09 3.36 9.63
N ASP A 21 7.96 2.85 10.15
CA ASP A 21 7.96 1.73 11.08
C ASP A 21 8.51 0.44 10.41
N LEU A 22 8.17 0.19 9.13
CA LEU A 22 8.77 -0.88 8.33
C LEU A 22 10.27 -0.65 8.14
N LEU A 23 10.66 0.56 7.72
CA LEU A 23 12.06 0.92 7.46
C LEU A 23 12.94 0.72 8.70
N ALA A 24 12.44 1.06 9.89
CA ALA A 24 13.15 0.92 11.15
C ALA A 24 13.50 -0.55 11.52
N ARG A 25 12.77 -1.52 10.94
CA ARG A 25 13.00 -2.97 11.18
C ARG A 25 14.01 -3.60 10.22
N ILE A 26 14.49 -2.87 9.22
CA ILE A 26 15.47 -3.39 8.26
C ILE A 26 16.87 -3.29 8.87
N GLY A 27 17.49 -4.45 9.11
CA GLY A 27 18.80 -4.55 9.76
C GLY A 27 20.01 -4.37 8.81
N VAL A 28 19.80 -4.14 7.51
CA VAL A 28 20.92 -3.88 6.56
C VAL A 28 21.46 -2.48 6.79
N GLU A 29 22.75 -2.37 7.13
CA GLU A 29 23.37 -1.08 7.46
C GLU A 29 23.80 -0.30 6.21
N THR A 30 24.42 -0.96 5.24
CA THR A 30 25.03 -0.34 4.07
C THR A 30 24.65 -1.05 2.76
N PRO A 31 23.37 -1.05 2.35
CA PRO A 31 22.97 -1.62 1.06
C PRO A 31 23.55 -0.77 -0.07
N ALA A 32 24.00 -1.41 -1.14
CA ALA A 32 24.43 -0.75 -2.37
C ALA A 32 23.24 -0.50 -3.31
N ALA A 33 22.28 -1.43 -3.36
CA ALA A 33 21.13 -1.40 -4.25
C ALA A 33 19.82 -1.60 -3.47
N VAL A 34 18.93 -0.62 -3.54
CA VAL A 34 17.61 -0.62 -2.91
C VAL A 34 16.54 -0.40 -3.96
N VAL A 35 15.49 -1.18 -3.91
CA VAL A 35 14.32 -1.01 -4.78
C VAL A 35 13.10 -0.64 -3.93
N ASP A 36 12.38 0.38 -4.35
CA ASP A 36 11.06 0.77 -3.82
C ASP A 36 10.00 0.33 -4.83
N LEU A 37 9.38 -0.82 -4.59
CA LEU A 37 8.41 -1.44 -5.48
C LEU A 37 6.98 -0.96 -5.18
N GLY A 38 6.40 -0.19 -6.11
CA GLY A 38 5.19 0.59 -5.92
C GLY A 38 5.49 1.94 -5.27
N CYS A 39 6.51 2.63 -5.77
CA CYS A 39 7.09 3.84 -5.15
C CYS A 39 6.18 5.07 -5.19
N GLY A 40 5.15 5.08 -6.04
CA GLY A 40 4.31 6.25 -6.23
C GLY A 40 5.11 7.50 -6.61
N ALA A 41 4.86 8.61 -5.93
CA ALA A 41 5.56 9.88 -6.12
C ALA A 41 6.96 9.95 -5.46
N GLY A 42 7.49 8.82 -4.94
CA GLY A 42 8.84 8.74 -4.42
C GLY A 42 9.02 9.23 -2.98
N ASN A 43 7.95 9.53 -2.24
CA ASN A 43 8.03 10.04 -0.88
C ASN A 43 8.78 9.08 0.06
N VAL A 44 8.54 7.77 -0.09
CA VAL A 44 9.25 6.74 0.68
C VAL A 44 10.65 6.53 0.14
N SER A 45 10.85 6.55 -1.18
CA SER A 45 12.18 6.47 -1.80
C SER A 45 13.14 7.53 -1.25
N LEU A 46 12.66 8.76 -0.97
CA LEU A 46 13.44 9.81 -0.31
C LEU A 46 13.85 9.43 1.12
N GLN A 47 13.00 8.72 1.87
CA GLN A 47 13.33 8.25 3.22
C GLN A 47 14.36 7.11 3.18
N LEU A 48 14.25 6.21 2.18
CA LEU A 48 15.24 5.16 1.93
C LEU A 48 16.62 5.78 1.64
N ALA A 49 16.67 6.82 0.79
CA ALA A 49 17.91 7.53 0.47
C ALA A 49 18.49 8.31 1.66
N ARG A 50 17.66 8.81 2.58
CA ARG A 50 18.12 9.44 3.83
C ARG A 50 18.75 8.43 4.78
N ARG A 51 18.14 7.25 4.92
CA ARG A 51 18.67 6.16 5.74
C ARG A 51 19.98 5.60 5.18
N TRP A 52 20.09 5.48 3.85
CA TRP A 52 21.23 4.91 3.16
C TRP A 52 21.82 5.88 2.13
N PRO A 53 22.62 6.89 2.59
CA PRO A 53 23.09 7.94 1.71
C PRO A 53 23.97 7.47 0.54
N ALA A 54 24.62 6.31 0.67
CA ALA A 54 25.48 5.72 -0.37
C ALA A 54 24.73 4.77 -1.32
N ALA A 55 23.47 4.39 -1.01
CA ALA A 55 22.71 3.45 -1.82
C ALA A 55 22.22 4.07 -3.13
N ARG A 56 22.12 3.23 -4.15
CA ARG A 56 21.32 3.52 -5.35
C ARG A 56 19.90 3.09 -5.11
N ILE A 57 18.95 3.95 -5.41
CA ILE A 57 17.51 3.74 -5.20
C ILE A 57 16.83 3.61 -6.57
N GLU A 58 16.23 2.49 -6.84
CA GLU A 58 15.33 2.32 -7.98
C GLU A 58 13.88 2.37 -7.48
N GLY A 59 13.11 3.36 -7.93
CA GLY A 59 11.66 3.40 -7.75
C GLY A 59 10.95 2.78 -8.94
N VAL A 60 10.02 1.88 -8.67
CA VAL A 60 9.22 1.18 -9.69
C VAL A 60 7.75 1.44 -9.44
N ASP A 61 7.02 1.90 -10.45
CA ASP A 61 5.57 2.09 -10.38
C ASP A 61 4.93 1.93 -11.77
N GLY A 62 3.65 1.55 -11.80
CA GLY A 62 2.88 1.47 -13.04
C GLY A 62 2.37 2.82 -13.54
N ASP A 63 2.25 3.81 -12.67
CA ASP A 63 1.69 5.13 -12.97
C ASP A 63 2.76 6.13 -13.42
N ALA A 64 2.71 6.52 -14.71
CA ALA A 64 3.65 7.47 -15.30
C ALA A 64 3.61 8.86 -14.62
N ALA A 65 2.42 9.35 -14.23
CA ALA A 65 2.28 10.67 -13.61
C ALA A 65 2.89 10.70 -12.21
N MET A 66 2.84 9.57 -11.49
CA MET A 66 3.54 9.40 -10.22
C MET A 66 5.06 9.46 -10.40
N LEU A 67 5.57 8.73 -11.39
CA LEU A 67 7.01 8.71 -11.67
C LEU A 67 7.54 10.06 -12.16
N GLU A 68 6.76 10.85 -12.89
CA GLU A 68 7.12 12.22 -13.25
C GLU A 68 7.33 13.10 -12.02
N ARG A 69 6.47 12.98 -11.02
CA ARG A 69 6.62 13.70 -9.74
C ARG A 69 7.85 13.23 -8.97
N ALA A 70 8.07 11.91 -8.93
CA ALA A 70 9.25 11.34 -8.28
C ALA A 70 10.54 11.85 -8.94
N ARG A 71 10.59 11.90 -10.28
CA ARG A 71 11.73 12.49 -11.03
C ARG A 71 11.93 13.97 -10.71
N ALA A 72 10.84 14.73 -10.66
CA ALA A 72 10.90 16.16 -10.33
C ALA A 72 11.41 16.39 -8.90
N ALA A 73 10.94 15.58 -7.94
CA ALA A 73 11.35 15.69 -6.53
C ALA A 73 12.81 15.30 -6.28
N THR A 74 13.44 14.55 -7.18
CA THR A 74 14.83 14.06 -7.06
C THR A 74 15.73 14.57 -8.18
N ALA A 75 15.33 15.64 -8.87
CA ALA A 75 16.10 16.20 -9.97
C ALA A 75 17.52 16.57 -9.54
N GLY A 76 18.51 16.08 -10.29
CA GLY A 76 19.94 16.30 -10.00
C GLY A 76 20.56 15.32 -9.02
N ASP A 77 19.80 14.43 -8.38
CA ASP A 77 20.36 13.38 -7.53
C ASP A 77 20.56 12.08 -8.31
N GLY A 78 21.77 11.81 -8.74
CA GLY A 78 22.15 10.64 -9.55
C GLY A 78 22.02 9.29 -8.84
N ARG A 79 21.61 9.25 -7.58
CA ARG A 79 21.34 8.00 -6.85
C ARG A 79 20.01 7.36 -7.24
N PHE A 80 19.06 8.16 -7.76
CA PHE A 80 17.73 7.70 -8.10
C PHE A 80 17.60 7.27 -9.56
N SER A 81 16.86 6.19 -9.77
CA SER A 81 16.35 5.77 -11.07
C SER A 81 14.86 5.41 -10.95
N TRP A 82 14.10 5.63 -12.02
CA TRP A 82 12.65 5.47 -12.01
C TRP A 82 12.22 4.62 -13.19
N THR A 83 11.60 3.48 -12.91
CA THR A 83 11.18 2.49 -13.90
C THR A 83 9.66 2.40 -13.94
N GLN A 84 9.05 2.69 -15.09
CA GLN A 84 7.63 2.41 -15.29
C GLN A 84 7.45 0.94 -15.67
N CYS A 85 6.76 0.19 -14.82
CA CYS A 85 6.53 -1.23 -15.04
C CYS A 85 5.30 -1.72 -14.24
N ASP A 86 4.60 -2.71 -14.78
CA ASP A 86 3.66 -3.51 -13.99
C ASP A 86 4.46 -4.26 -12.90
N LEU A 87 4.05 -4.07 -11.65
CA LEU A 87 4.76 -4.62 -10.49
C LEU A 87 4.77 -6.17 -10.51
N ALA A 88 3.75 -6.81 -11.07
CA ALA A 88 3.69 -8.27 -11.21
C ALA A 88 4.73 -8.79 -12.23
N ALA A 89 5.01 -7.99 -13.25
CA ALA A 89 5.95 -8.33 -14.32
C ALA A 89 7.38 -7.86 -14.04
N TRP A 90 7.59 -6.93 -13.10
CA TRP A 90 8.90 -6.38 -12.82
C TRP A 90 9.90 -7.44 -12.35
N ARG A 91 11.11 -7.34 -12.89
CA ARG A 91 12.25 -8.18 -12.49
C ARG A 91 13.51 -7.31 -12.48
N PRO A 92 14.32 -7.38 -11.41
CA PRO A 92 15.58 -6.64 -11.35
C PRO A 92 16.61 -7.27 -12.30
N ARG A 93 17.49 -6.44 -12.88
CA ARG A 93 18.60 -6.93 -13.72
C ARG A 93 19.66 -7.67 -12.91
N ARG A 94 19.77 -7.41 -11.61
CA ARG A 94 20.66 -8.04 -10.64
C ARG A 94 19.95 -8.17 -9.32
N SER A 95 20.38 -9.09 -8.47
CA SER A 95 19.90 -9.17 -7.09
C SER A 95 20.10 -7.84 -6.37
N VAL A 96 19.13 -7.47 -5.54
CA VAL A 96 19.13 -6.22 -4.77
C VAL A 96 19.34 -6.49 -3.29
N ASP A 97 19.96 -5.57 -2.55
CA ASP A 97 20.23 -5.76 -1.12
C ASP A 97 18.95 -5.56 -0.29
N VAL A 98 18.10 -4.62 -0.71
CA VAL A 98 16.80 -4.36 -0.09
C VAL A 98 15.74 -4.21 -1.17
N LEU A 99 14.71 -5.05 -1.10
CA LEU A 99 13.47 -4.91 -1.86
C LEU A 99 12.39 -4.44 -0.90
N TYR A 100 12.02 -3.19 -1.02
CA TYR A 100 11.07 -2.51 -0.16
C TYR A 100 9.75 -2.30 -0.90
N SER A 101 8.61 -2.47 -0.23
CA SER A 101 7.30 -2.15 -0.79
C SER A 101 6.33 -1.69 0.31
N ASN A 102 5.74 -0.51 0.13
CA ASN A 102 4.78 0.03 1.07
C ASN A 102 3.44 0.34 0.39
N ALA A 103 2.38 -0.29 0.88
CA ALA A 103 1.00 -0.08 0.42
C ALA A 103 0.79 -0.26 -1.10
N ALA A 104 1.50 -1.22 -1.72
CA ALA A 104 1.41 -1.52 -3.14
C ALA A 104 1.01 -2.96 -3.43
N LEU A 105 1.63 -3.96 -2.82
CA LEU A 105 1.46 -5.36 -3.21
C LEU A 105 0.06 -5.92 -2.93
N HIS A 106 -0.75 -5.31 -2.07
CA HIS A 106 -2.15 -5.72 -1.85
C HIS A 106 -3.04 -5.51 -3.08
N TRP A 107 -2.57 -4.80 -4.10
CA TRP A 107 -3.24 -4.67 -5.39
C TRP A 107 -3.00 -5.86 -6.32
N LEU A 108 -1.97 -6.67 -6.05
CA LEU A 108 -1.61 -7.84 -6.83
C LEU A 108 -2.32 -9.10 -6.30
N ASP A 109 -2.48 -10.07 -7.17
CA ASP A 109 -3.03 -11.37 -6.84
C ASP A 109 -1.94 -12.43 -6.61
N ASP A 110 -2.32 -13.64 -6.22
CA ASP A 110 -1.45 -14.81 -6.07
C ASP A 110 -0.20 -14.55 -5.21
N HIS A 111 -0.42 -14.05 -4.00
CA HIS A 111 0.66 -13.79 -3.05
C HIS A 111 1.47 -15.06 -2.72
N ALA A 112 0.88 -16.24 -2.84
CA ALA A 112 1.57 -17.51 -2.64
C ALA A 112 2.75 -17.73 -3.60
N ARG A 113 2.63 -17.24 -4.84
CA ARG A 113 3.72 -17.24 -5.83
C ARG A 113 4.53 -15.97 -5.81
N LEU A 114 3.89 -14.84 -5.58
CA LEU A 114 4.52 -13.53 -5.62
C LEU A 114 5.61 -13.38 -4.54
N PHE A 115 5.31 -13.66 -3.27
CA PHE A 115 6.22 -13.39 -2.17
C PHE A 115 7.50 -14.25 -2.21
N PRO A 116 7.45 -15.57 -2.47
CA PRO A 116 8.66 -16.37 -2.71
C PRO A 116 9.48 -15.84 -3.89
N ALA A 117 8.84 -15.43 -4.99
CA ALA A 117 9.52 -14.87 -6.15
C ALA A 117 10.22 -13.54 -5.81
N LEU A 118 9.58 -12.64 -5.06
CA LEU A 118 10.19 -11.38 -4.62
C LEU A 118 11.40 -11.64 -3.70
N LEU A 119 11.29 -12.56 -2.75
CA LEU A 119 12.42 -12.90 -1.86
C LEU A 119 13.57 -13.51 -2.65
N ALA A 120 13.31 -14.30 -3.71
CA ALA A 120 14.33 -14.85 -4.56
C ALA A 120 15.09 -13.79 -5.40
N MET A 121 14.53 -12.59 -5.59
CA MET A 121 15.19 -11.47 -6.27
C MET A 121 16.15 -10.69 -5.36
N VAL A 122 16.02 -10.85 -4.06
CA VAL A 122 16.91 -10.21 -3.07
C VAL A 122 18.25 -10.95 -3.04
N ALA A 123 19.35 -10.26 -2.79
CA ALA A 123 20.68 -10.88 -2.63
C ALA A 123 20.71 -11.82 -1.39
N PRO A 124 21.59 -12.82 -1.34
CA PRO A 124 21.82 -13.58 -0.12
C PRO A 124 22.11 -12.65 1.06
N ARG A 125 21.43 -12.83 2.21
CA ARG A 125 21.44 -11.94 3.38
C ARG A 125 20.80 -10.55 3.16
N GLY A 126 20.29 -10.25 1.98
CA GLY A 126 19.49 -9.06 1.73
C GLY A 126 18.07 -9.21 2.30
N VAL A 127 17.26 -8.17 2.20
CA VAL A 127 15.96 -8.06 2.88
C VAL A 127 14.84 -7.78 1.90
N LEU A 128 13.77 -8.55 1.98
CA LEU A 128 12.44 -8.21 1.48
C LEU A 128 11.65 -7.59 2.63
N ALA A 129 11.24 -6.33 2.49
CA ALA A 129 10.45 -5.60 3.47
C ALA A 129 9.14 -5.12 2.86
N VAL A 130 8.02 -5.59 3.35
CA VAL A 130 6.69 -5.31 2.81
C VAL A 130 5.73 -4.85 3.90
N GLN A 131 4.99 -3.76 3.61
CA GLN A 131 3.85 -3.33 4.40
C GLN A 131 2.60 -3.29 3.51
N MET A 132 1.49 -3.79 4.03
CA MET A 132 0.20 -3.75 3.34
C MET A 132 -0.94 -3.37 4.27
N PRO A 133 -1.97 -2.62 3.77
CA PRO A 133 -3.23 -2.47 4.48
C PRO A 133 -3.90 -3.83 4.72
N ASP A 134 -4.47 -4.02 5.90
CA ASP A 134 -5.26 -5.20 6.27
C ASP A 134 -6.63 -4.77 6.84
N ASN A 135 -7.33 -3.93 6.07
CA ASN A 135 -8.60 -3.33 6.46
C ASN A 135 -9.83 -3.94 5.77
N PHE A 136 -9.67 -5.02 5.03
CA PHE A 136 -10.76 -5.62 4.26
C PHE A 136 -11.88 -6.15 5.16
N ARG A 137 -11.61 -6.37 6.44
CA ARG A 137 -12.60 -6.74 7.47
C ARG A 137 -13.07 -5.54 8.32
N ALA A 138 -12.50 -4.36 8.12
CA ALA A 138 -12.92 -3.17 8.84
C ALA A 138 -14.34 -2.73 8.44
N PRO A 139 -15.11 -2.10 9.34
CA PRO A 139 -16.48 -1.68 9.05
C PRO A 139 -16.62 -0.85 7.78
N SER A 140 -15.64 0.00 7.44
CA SER A 140 -15.64 0.78 6.21
C SER A 140 -15.61 -0.07 4.94
N HIS A 141 -14.78 -1.14 4.91
CA HIS A 141 -14.72 -2.04 3.76
C HIS A 141 -15.93 -2.96 3.71
N GLN A 142 -16.42 -3.44 4.87
CA GLN A 142 -17.64 -4.24 4.92
C GLN A 142 -18.84 -3.42 4.44
N ALA A 143 -18.98 -2.15 4.87
CA ALA A 143 -20.00 -1.24 4.38
C ALA A 143 -19.93 -1.07 2.85
N LEU A 144 -18.72 -0.90 2.30
CA LEU A 144 -18.49 -0.78 0.86
C LEU A 144 -18.93 -2.04 0.10
N PHE A 145 -18.49 -3.21 0.57
CA PHE A 145 -18.85 -4.49 -0.07
C PHE A 145 -20.32 -4.83 0.06
N ASP A 146 -20.94 -4.51 1.20
CA ASP A 146 -22.37 -4.73 1.42
C ASP A 146 -23.21 -3.84 0.51
N VAL A 147 -22.88 -2.57 0.35
CA VAL A 147 -23.59 -1.67 -0.58
C VAL A 147 -23.37 -2.13 -2.02
N ALA A 148 -22.12 -2.42 -2.41
CA ALA A 148 -21.80 -2.88 -3.76
C ALA A 148 -22.47 -4.21 -4.16
N SER A 149 -22.83 -5.04 -3.16
CA SER A 149 -23.49 -6.33 -3.37
C SER A 149 -25.01 -6.24 -3.49
N ARG A 150 -25.62 -5.05 -3.43
CA ARG A 150 -27.08 -4.83 -3.53
C ARG A 150 -27.49 -4.36 -4.93
N ALA A 151 -28.75 -4.57 -5.27
CA ALA A 151 -29.34 -3.89 -6.41
C ALA A 151 -29.40 -2.37 -6.15
N PRO A 152 -29.22 -1.54 -7.16
CA PRO A 152 -29.00 -1.87 -8.57
C PRO A 152 -27.52 -2.13 -8.92
N TRP A 153 -26.56 -2.00 -8.01
CA TRP A 153 -25.12 -1.94 -8.28
C TRP A 153 -24.44 -3.30 -8.43
N ARG A 154 -25.03 -4.39 -7.89
CA ARG A 154 -24.40 -5.70 -7.72
C ARG A 154 -23.69 -6.22 -8.97
N GLU A 155 -24.38 -6.23 -10.11
CA GLU A 155 -23.83 -6.81 -11.35
C GLU A 155 -22.63 -6.03 -11.85
N ARG A 156 -22.71 -4.69 -11.81
CA ARG A 156 -21.65 -3.81 -12.28
C ARG A 156 -20.44 -3.79 -11.34
N LEU A 157 -20.66 -3.86 -10.03
CA LEU A 157 -19.62 -3.72 -9.02
C LEU A 157 -19.03 -5.04 -8.54
N ALA A 158 -19.62 -6.20 -8.86
CA ALA A 158 -19.10 -7.51 -8.47
C ALA A 158 -17.61 -7.72 -8.77
N PRO A 159 -17.06 -7.30 -9.93
CA PRO A 159 -15.64 -7.46 -10.24
C PRO A 159 -14.70 -6.67 -9.30
N HIS A 160 -15.20 -5.63 -8.62
CA HIS A 160 -14.42 -4.78 -7.74
C HIS A 160 -14.46 -5.22 -6.25
N VAL A 161 -15.31 -6.20 -5.92
CA VAL A 161 -15.47 -6.70 -4.54
C VAL A 161 -14.35 -7.70 -4.23
N ARG A 162 -13.23 -7.21 -3.71
CA ARG A 162 -12.06 -8.01 -3.29
C ARG A 162 -12.10 -8.22 -1.78
N ARG A 163 -12.71 -9.31 -1.31
CA ARG A 163 -12.96 -9.53 0.13
C ARG A 163 -11.72 -9.88 0.94
N ALA A 164 -10.68 -10.45 0.35
CA ALA A 164 -9.48 -10.87 1.06
C ALA A 164 -8.24 -10.89 0.15
N PRO A 165 -7.80 -9.74 -0.42
CA PRO A 165 -6.60 -9.70 -1.27
C PRO A 165 -5.32 -9.92 -0.46
N VAL A 166 -5.35 -9.69 0.86
CA VAL A 166 -4.24 -9.94 1.79
C VAL A 166 -4.55 -11.17 2.61
N ALA A 167 -3.64 -12.14 2.61
CA ALA A 167 -3.78 -13.39 3.35
C ALA A 167 -3.53 -13.18 4.86
N ALA A 168 -3.88 -14.18 5.67
CA ALA A 168 -3.47 -14.21 7.07
C ALA A 168 -1.94 -14.30 7.19
N MET A 169 -1.36 -13.65 8.20
CA MET A 169 0.11 -13.60 8.40
C MET A 169 0.78 -14.98 8.42
N ALA A 170 0.12 -16.00 9.01
CA ALA A 170 0.63 -17.37 9.00
C ALA A 170 0.91 -17.91 7.58
N LYS A 171 0.10 -17.50 6.57
CA LYS A 171 0.34 -17.90 5.19
C LYS A 171 1.62 -17.29 4.61
N TYR A 172 1.90 -16.02 4.91
CA TYR A 172 3.18 -15.43 4.49
C TYR A 172 4.37 -16.10 5.17
N HIS A 173 4.23 -16.51 6.44
CA HIS A 173 5.24 -17.32 7.11
C HIS A 173 5.47 -18.63 6.36
N ASP A 174 4.41 -19.42 6.14
CA ASP A 174 4.47 -20.70 5.43
C ASP A 174 5.15 -20.59 4.04
N TRP A 175 4.85 -19.49 3.31
CA TRP A 175 5.40 -19.28 1.96
C TRP A 175 6.88 -18.88 1.94
N LEU A 176 7.37 -18.27 3.02
CA LEU A 176 8.71 -17.66 3.05
C LEU A 176 9.71 -18.45 3.92
N GLU A 177 9.27 -19.28 4.87
CA GLU A 177 10.14 -19.91 5.86
C GLU A 177 11.28 -20.74 5.27
N GLN A 178 11.04 -21.43 4.15
CA GLN A 178 12.06 -22.26 3.50
C GLN A 178 13.14 -21.45 2.75
N LEU A 179 12.85 -20.18 2.46
CA LEU A 179 13.73 -19.28 1.69
C LEU A 179 14.43 -18.25 2.58
N ALA A 180 13.87 -18.00 3.76
CA ALA A 180 14.33 -16.96 4.66
C ALA A 180 15.25 -17.53 5.75
N ALA A 181 16.33 -16.80 6.05
CA ALA A 181 17.16 -17.05 7.24
C ALA A 181 16.49 -16.50 8.51
N SER A 182 15.67 -15.46 8.37
CA SER A 182 14.82 -14.95 9.45
C SER A 182 13.58 -14.29 8.89
N LEU A 183 12.49 -14.36 9.67
CA LEU A 183 11.19 -13.74 9.37
C LEU A 183 10.72 -12.95 10.58
N ASP A 184 10.38 -11.67 10.38
CA ASP A 184 9.68 -10.83 11.34
C ASP A 184 8.35 -10.40 10.73
N LEU A 185 7.24 -10.92 11.27
CA LEU A 185 5.89 -10.62 10.81
C LEU A 185 5.09 -10.05 11.97
N TRP A 186 4.51 -8.88 11.77
CA TRP A 186 3.64 -8.29 12.77
C TRP A 186 2.47 -7.53 12.16
N ALA A 187 1.48 -7.21 12.98
CA ALA A 187 0.40 -6.30 12.64
C ALA A 187 0.41 -5.11 13.60
N ALA A 188 0.07 -3.95 13.08
CA ALA A 188 -0.15 -2.76 13.87
C ALA A 188 -1.48 -2.10 13.47
N GLU A 189 -2.18 -1.55 14.44
CA GLU A 189 -3.35 -0.72 14.22
C GLU A 189 -3.00 0.73 14.52
N TYR A 190 -3.24 1.59 13.54
CA TYR A 190 -3.02 3.03 13.64
C TYR A 190 -4.37 3.70 13.87
N LEU A 191 -4.61 4.17 15.07
CA LEU A 191 -5.80 4.98 15.36
C LEU A 191 -5.57 6.39 14.83
N GLN A 192 -6.22 6.70 13.72
CA GLN A 192 -6.10 8.00 13.08
C GLN A 192 -7.28 8.90 13.49
N ARG A 193 -6.98 10.13 13.88
CA ARG A 193 -8.00 11.15 14.06
C ARG A 193 -8.14 11.93 12.75
N LEU A 194 -9.21 11.65 12.03
CA LEU A 194 -9.54 12.36 10.80
C LEU A 194 -10.30 13.66 11.17
N PRO A 195 -9.83 14.85 10.76
CA PRO A 195 -10.45 16.11 11.12
C PRO A 195 -11.83 16.27 10.44
N ARG A 196 -12.68 17.10 11.04
CA ARG A 196 -13.91 17.59 10.39
C ARG A 196 -13.56 18.22 9.04
N ARG A 197 -14.38 17.97 8.05
CA ARG A 197 -14.28 18.57 6.73
C ARG A 197 -15.14 19.81 6.59
N ALA A 198 -14.65 20.82 5.88
CA ALA A 198 -15.39 22.06 5.65
C ALA A 198 -16.61 21.86 4.74
N ASP A 199 -16.53 20.87 3.81
CA ASP A 199 -17.62 20.50 2.89
C ASP A 199 -18.72 19.64 3.54
N GLY A 200 -18.57 19.29 4.83
CA GLY A 200 -19.51 18.45 5.58
C GLY A 200 -19.44 16.95 5.25
N GLU A 201 -18.65 16.54 4.26
CA GLU A 201 -18.48 15.12 3.94
C GLU A 201 -17.92 14.36 5.15
N HIS A 202 -18.38 13.11 5.35
CA HIS A 202 -17.84 12.27 6.42
C HIS A 202 -16.35 11.98 6.20
N PRO A 203 -15.46 12.22 7.20
CA PRO A 203 -14.01 12.11 7.03
C PRO A 203 -13.54 10.74 6.51
N VAL A 204 -14.19 9.63 6.92
CA VAL A 204 -13.86 8.28 6.43
C VAL A 204 -14.30 8.08 4.97
N VAL A 205 -15.41 8.68 4.53
CA VAL A 205 -15.84 8.65 3.11
C VAL A 205 -14.80 9.37 2.26
N ALA A 206 -14.37 10.56 2.69
CA ALA A 206 -13.34 11.32 2.01
C ALA A 206 -12.00 10.55 1.94
N TRP A 207 -11.58 9.91 3.03
CA TRP A 207 -10.40 9.07 3.06
C TRP A 207 -10.48 7.91 2.04
N THR A 208 -11.61 7.19 2.04
CA THR A 208 -11.80 6.02 1.18
C THR A 208 -11.99 6.39 -0.29
N ARG A 209 -12.47 7.60 -0.59
CA ARG A 209 -12.64 8.12 -1.97
C ARG A 209 -11.33 8.12 -2.76
N GLY A 210 -10.22 8.41 -2.11
CA GLY A 210 -8.88 8.39 -2.74
C GLY A 210 -8.23 7.00 -2.79
N THR A 211 -8.90 5.95 -2.33
CA THR A 211 -8.34 4.60 -2.22
C THR A 211 -9.38 3.52 -2.57
N ALA A 212 -9.99 2.90 -1.56
CA ALA A 212 -10.88 1.74 -1.72
C ALA A 212 -12.12 2.02 -2.60
N LEU A 213 -12.66 3.24 -2.61
CA LEU A 213 -13.81 3.63 -3.44
C LEU A 213 -13.46 3.84 -4.92
N LEU A 214 -12.19 4.10 -5.27
CA LEU A 214 -11.81 4.45 -6.65
C LEU A 214 -12.33 3.47 -7.71
N PRO A 215 -12.13 2.13 -7.59
CA PRO A 215 -12.62 1.19 -8.59
C PRO A 215 -14.14 1.21 -8.73
N PHE A 216 -14.86 1.36 -7.62
CA PHE A 216 -16.33 1.38 -7.58
C PHE A 216 -16.88 2.64 -8.23
N LEU A 217 -16.33 3.80 -7.88
CA LEU A 217 -16.74 5.08 -8.46
C LEU A 217 -16.40 5.20 -9.94
N GLY A 218 -15.32 4.55 -10.38
CA GLY A 218 -14.92 4.48 -11.79
C GLY A 218 -15.89 3.66 -12.65
N ALA A 219 -16.58 2.67 -12.05
CA ALA A 219 -17.55 1.83 -12.72
C ALA A 219 -18.97 2.42 -12.76
N LEU A 220 -19.25 3.49 -12.01
CA LEU A 220 -20.56 4.12 -11.92
C LEU A 220 -20.54 5.50 -12.58
N ASP A 221 -21.69 5.95 -13.07
CA ASP A 221 -21.89 7.26 -13.65
C ASP A 221 -22.87 8.12 -12.83
N GLY A 222 -22.90 9.41 -13.09
CA GLY A 222 -23.85 10.43 -12.66
C GLY A 222 -24.60 10.10 -11.37
N THR A 223 -25.90 9.92 -11.50
CA THR A 223 -26.88 9.68 -10.42
C THR A 223 -26.64 8.36 -9.69
N GLU A 224 -26.17 7.31 -10.38
CA GLU A 224 -25.85 6.03 -9.74
C GLU A 224 -24.70 6.17 -8.77
N ARG A 225 -23.66 6.94 -9.13
CA ARG A 225 -22.52 7.23 -8.28
C ARG A 225 -22.92 8.01 -7.03
N GLU A 226 -23.77 9.02 -7.19
CA GLU A 226 -24.29 9.81 -6.07
C GLU A 226 -25.10 8.95 -5.11
N ALA A 227 -26.02 8.12 -5.63
CA ALA A 227 -26.82 7.20 -4.84
C ALA A 227 -25.95 6.15 -4.10
N PHE A 228 -24.94 5.61 -4.77
CA PHE A 228 -24.00 4.68 -4.17
C PHE A 228 -23.22 5.32 -3.03
N LEU A 229 -22.71 6.53 -3.23
CA LEU A 229 -21.98 7.29 -2.22
C LEU A 229 -22.86 7.63 -1.02
N ALA A 230 -24.11 8.00 -1.23
CA ALA A 230 -25.05 8.28 -0.16
C ALA A 230 -25.32 7.02 0.68
N ALA A 231 -25.58 5.88 0.05
CA ALA A 231 -25.79 4.60 0.74
C ALA A 231 -24.54 4.12 1.49
N PHE A 232 -23.35 4.36 0.95
CA PHE A 232 -22.09 4.07 1.63
C PHE A 232 -21.86 5.00 2.82
N ALA A 233 -22.11 6.32 2.66
CA ALA A 233 -21.92 7.32 3.69
C ALA A 233 -22.82 7.04 4.92
N GLU A 234 -24.08 6.66 4.71
CA GLU A 234 -25.00 6.25 5.78
C GLU A 234 -24.42 5.11 6.63
N ARG A 235 -23.86 4.09 5.97
CA ARG A 235 -23.23 2.95 6.66
C ARG A 235 -21.96 3.36 7.42
N VAL A 236 -21.17 4.25 6.83
CA VAL A 236 -19.96 4.77 7.44
C VAL A 236 -20.27 5.65 8.65
N GLU A 237 -21.30 6.51 8.58
CA GLU A 237 -21.73 7.34 9.72
C GLU A 237 -22.14 6.47 10.93
N ALA A 238 -22.87 5.37 10.67
CA ALA A 238 -23.26 4.44 11.73
C ALA A 238 -22.05 3.69 12.34
N ALA A 239 -21.05 3.35 11.54
CA ALA A 239 -19.88 2.57 11.98
C ALA A 239 -18.78 3.42 12.62
N TYR A 240 -18.69 4.69 12.24
CA TYR A 240 -17.65 5.64 12.69
C TYR A 240 -18.32 6.98 13.11
N PRO A 241 -18.97 7.03 14.27
CA PRO A 241 -19.69 8.23 14.70
C PRO A 241 -18.76 9.43 14.83
N ARG A 242 -19.27 10.60 14.47
CA ARG A 242 -18.57 11.87 14.66
C ARG A 242 -18.46 12.21 16.13
N ARG A 243 -17.32 12.75 16.53
CA ARG A 243 -17.08 13.34 17.84
C ARG A 243 -17.73 14.74 17.92
N GLU A 244 -17.77 15.34 19.08
CA GLU A 244 -18.33 16.69 19.33
C GLU A 244 -17.72 17.77 18.40
N ASP A 245 -16.42 17.65 18.10
CA ASP A 245 -15.72 18.55 17.19
C ASP A 245 -15.87 18.20 15.70
N GLY A 246 -16.67 17.18 15.40
CA GLY A 246 -16.89 16.67 14.03
C GLY A 246 -15.75 15.82 13.48
N SER A 247 -14.70 15.57 14.27
CA SER A 247 -13.65 14.61 13.88
C SER A 247 -14.13 13.16 14.07
N VAL A 248 -13.39 12.23 13.45
CA VAL A 248 -13.68 10.80 13.53
C VAL A 248 -12.42 10.03 13.90
N LEU A 249 -12.52 9.05 14.79
CA LEU A 249 -11.45 8.09 15.04
C LEU A 249 -11.56 6.94 14.03
N PHE A 250 -10.51 6.72 13.29
CA PHE A 250 -10.45 5.74 12.21
C PHE A 250 -9.30 4.75 12.46
N PRO A 251 -9.59 3.56 13.05
CA PRO A 251 -8.61 2.49 13.19
C PRO A 251 -8.21 1.97 11.81
N PHE A 252 -6.91 1.85 11.58
CA PHE A 252 -6.39 1.39 10.31
C PHE A 252 -5.32 0.33 10.55
N ARG A 253 -5.70 -0.94 10.35
CA ARG A 253 -4.83 -2.09 10.52
C ARG A 253 -3.91 -2.26 9.32
N ARG A 254 -2.65 -2.63 9.61
CA ARG A 254 -1.62 -2.95 8.61
C ARG A 254 -0.87 -4.20 9.02
N ILE A 255 -0.37 -4.95 8.05
CA ILE A 255 0.57 -6.04 8.26
C ILE A 255 1.92 -5.68 7.69
N PHE A 256 2.95 -6.25 8.30
CA PHE A 256 4.35 -6.00 8.01
C PHE A 256 5.07 -7.33 7.91
N ILE A 257 5.99 -7.43 6.96
CA ILE A 257 6.78 -8.63 6.67
C ILE A 257 8.20 -8.16 6.39
N VAL A 258 9.14 -8.63 7.20
CA VAL A 258 10.58 -8.45 6.97
C VAL A 258 11.21 -9.83 6.89
N ALA A 259 11.67 -10.19 5.70
CA ALA A 259 12.27 -11.48 5.40
C ALA A 259 13.73 -11.28 5.00
N VAL A 260 14.65 -11.83 5.76
CA VAL A 260 16.08 -11.91 5.38
C VAL A 260 16.29 -13.15 4.52
N ARG A 261 16.78 -12.97 3.28
CA ARG A 261 17.05 -14.12 2.41
C ARG A 261 18.14 -15.01 2.98
N GLY A 262 17.94 -16.32 2.96
CA GLY A 262 18.95 -17.30 3.31
C GLY A 262 20.24 -17.18 2.48
N ALA A 263 21.35 -17.65 3.00
CA ALA A 263 22.56 -17.80 2.22
C ALA A 263 22.29 -18.74 1.05
N ALA A 264 22.92 -18.51 -0.11
CA ALA A 264 22.89 -19.48 -1.19
C ALA A 264 23.49 -20.79 -0.62
N SER A 265 22.67 -21.87 -0.63
CA SER A 265 23.19 -23.19 -0.29
C SER A 265 24.31 -23.48 -1.29
N GLY A 266 25.55 -23.47 -0.85
CA GLY A 266 26.67 -23.92 -1.65
C GLY A 266 26.42 -25.40 -1.99
N ARG A 267 26.12 -25.69 -3.26
CA ARG A 267 26.26 -27.02 -3.81
C ARG A 267 27.70 -27.20 -4.27
#